data_2bdf6ad4d6ec69c813138c3a0db34151
#
_entry.id   2bdf6ad4d6ec69c813138c3a0db34151
#
_cell.length_a   1.000
_cell.length_b   1.000
_cell.length_c   1.000
_cell.angle_alpha   90.00
_cell.angle_beta   90.00
_cell.angle_gamma   90.00
#
_symmetry.space_group_name_H-M   'P 1'
#
loop_
_entity.id
_entity.type
_entity.pdbx_description
1 polymer ?
#
loop_
_entity_poly.entity_id
_entity_poly.type
_entity_poly.pdbx_seq_one_letter_code
_entity_poly.pdbx_strand_id
1 'polypeptide(L)'
;MDFDKCEFHKEISGTLDHGTHYYAAQTYPVLHGEIRSVAWLGGWLWMPWIRDFGPEEGYRGILDVSRVWYLDDNRRLCAKVADKVKAEMKLFSRTLEKHWTGENIPPQSEPVMVELKGKLPGDGELLCIDLYDTDRHTVTICFDSSNKEMTVNYNRADRASRYGIRTVPCEMMEKETDIDILIDGNTFTLLWELSLIHI
;
A
#
# COMPACT_ATOMS: atom_id res chain seq x y z
N MET A 1 -12.25 -24.13 -10.96
CA MET A 1 -13.40 -24.08 -11.86
C MET A 1 -13.48 -25.43 -12.58
N ASP A 2 -14.62 -26.08 -12.51
CA ASP A 2 -14.87 -27.29 -13.28
C ASP A 2 -15.54 -26.88 -14.61
N PHE A 3 -14.77 -26.88 -15.67
CA PHE A 3 -15.24 -26.41 -16.99
C PHE A 3 -16.27 -27.35 -17.61
N ASP A 4 -16.22 -28.65 -17.32
CA ASP A 4 -17.15 -29.63 -17.87
C ASP A 4 -18.54 -29.47 -17.28
N LYS A 5 -18.61 -29.06 -16.02
CA LYS A 5 -19.88 -28.83 -15.31
C LYS A 5 -20.30 -27.34 -15.31
N CYS A 6 -19.45 -26.43 -15.83
CA CYS A 6 -19.64 -24.99 -15.72
C CYS A 6 -19.84 -24.52 -14.25
N GLU A 7 -19.16 -25.17 -13.30
CA GLU A 7 -19.24 -24.87 -11.89
C GLU A 7 -18.03 -24.08 -11.41
N PHE A 8 -18.28 -23.07 -10.58
CA PHE A 8 -17.28 -22.31 -9.89
C PHE A 8 -17.32 -22.62 -8.39
N HIS A 9 -16.24 -23.20 -7.88
CA HIS A 9 -16.08 -23.45 -6.46
C HIS A 9 -15.16 -22.39 -5.86
N LYS A 10 -15.72 -21.56 -4.99
CA LYS A 10 -14.96 -20.56 -4.26
C LYS A 10 -14.11 -21.24 -3.20
N GLU A 11 -12.80 -21.10 -3.27
CA GLU A 11 -11.88 -21.64 -2.26
C GLU A 11 -11.53 -20.55 -1.22
N ILE A 12 -11.13 -19.38 -1.69
CA ILE A 12 -10.71 -18.25 -0.84
C ILE A 12 -11.31 -16.97 -1.41
N SER A 13 -11.56 -16.00 -0.56
CA SER A 13 -11.91 -14.63 -0.96
C SER A 13 -11.24 -13.64 -0.03
N GLY A 14 -10.88 -12.49 -0.55
CA GLY A 14 -10.27 -11.41 0.20
C GLY A 14 -10.45 -10.08 -0.51
N THR A 15 -9.92 -9.04 0.10
CA THR A 15 -9.85 -7.70 -0.47
C THR A 15 -8.53 -7.55 -1.21
N LEU A 16 -8.58 -7.07 -2.45
CA LEU A 16 -7.37 -6.87 -3.26
C LEU A 16 -6.53 -5.68 -2.79
N ASP A 17 -7.17 -4.67 -2.23
CA ASP A 17 -6.54 -3.45 -1.77
C ASP A 17 -7.38 -2.83 -0.65
N HIS A 18 -6.76 -2.49 0.46
CA HIS A 18 -7.43 -1.89 1.61
C HIS A 18 -7.43 -0.35 1.58
N GLY A 19 -6.79 0.24 0.59
CA GLY A 19 -6.76 1.68 0.39
C GLY A 19 -8.06 2.24 -0.18
N THR A 20 -8.04 3.52 -0.50
CA THR A 20 -9.22 4.25 -0.95
C THR A 20 -9.32 4.42 -2.45
N HIS A 21 -8.23 4.19 -3.19
CA HIS A 21 -8.08 4.67 -4.55
C HIS A 21 -7.86 3.61 -5.62
N TYR A 22 -7.77 2.35 -5.26
CA TYR A 22 -7.52 1.27 -6.20
C TYR A 22 -8.79 0.91 -6.97
N TYR A 23 -8.97 1.50 -8.15
CA TYR A 23 -10.20 1.35 -8.93
C TYR A 23 -9.96 0.81 -10.34
N ALA A 24 -10.93 0.04 -10.83
CA ALA A 24 -10.96 -0.51 -12.19
C ALA A 24 -9.67 -1.22 -12.59
N ALA A 25 -9.11 -2.03 -11.70
CA ALA A 25 -7.89 -2.79 -11.96
C ALA A 25 -8.03 -3.66 -13.22
N GLN A 26 -7.02 -3.58 -14.07
CA GLN A 26 -6.94 -4.38 -15.30
C GLN A 26 -5.69 -5.24 -15.26
N THR A 27 -5.84 -6.51 -15.65
CA THR A 27 -4.70 -7.42 -15.80
C THR A 27 -4.18 -7.41 -17.21
N TYR A 28 -2.87 -7.47 -17.36
CA TYR A 28 -2.22 -7.69 -18.65
C TYR A 28 -2.20 -9.18 -18.99
N PRO A 29 -2.07 -9.52 -20.29
CA PRO A 29 -1.67 -10.86 -20.66
C PRO A 29 -0.38 -11.26 -19.94
N VAL A 30 -0.26 -12.55 -19.62
CA VAL A 30 0.93 -13.08 -18.94
C VAL A 30 2.18 -12.70 -19.72
N LEU A 31 3.08 -11.98 -19.09
CA LEU A 31 4.36 -11.56 -19.67
C LEU A 31 5.48 -12.15 -18.82
N HIS A 32 6.35 -12.92 -19.46
CA HIS A 32 7.46 -13.65 -18.79
C HIS A 32 7.01 -14.54 -17.60
N GLY A 33 5.80 -15.11 -17.70
CA GLY A 33 5.25 -15.96 -16.63
C GLY A 33 4.60 -15.20 -15.46
N GLU A 34 4.57 -13.88 -15.51
CA GLU A 34 3.97 -13.04 -14.47
C GLU A 34 2.59 -12.53 -14.86
N ILE A 35 1.65 -12.60 -13.94
CA ILE A 35 0.36 -11.92 -14.05
C ILE A 35 0.54 -10.53 -13.47
N ARG A 36 0.34 -9.51 -14.28
CA ARG A 36 0.49 -8.12 -13.87
C ARG A 36 -0.82 -7.37 -13.95
N SER A 37 -0.96 -6.35 -13.13
CA SER A 37 -2.07 -5.42 -13.19
C SER A 37 -1.65 -3.98 -13.00
N VAL A 38 -2.53 -3.10 -13.40
CA VAL A 38 -2.52 -1.67 -13.08
C VAL A 38 -3.94 -1.27 -12.73
N ALA A 39 -4.09 -0.29 -11.86
CA ALA A 39 -5.37 0.30 -11.51
C ALA A 39 -5.33 1.81 -11.65
N TRP A 40 -6.48 2.42 -11.73
CA TRP A 40 -6.62 3.85 -11.65
C TRP A 40 -6.66 4.28 -10.18
N LEU A 41 -5.73 5.14 -9.79
CA LEU A 41 -5.74 5.82 -8.50
C LEU A 41 -6.55 7.08 -8.65
N GLY A 42 -7.82 6.94 -8.50
CA GLY A 42 -8.74 8.01 -8.68
C GLY A 42 -10.14 7.50 -8.45
N GLY A 43 -11.08 8.38 -8.42
CA GLY A 43 -12.45 8.03 -8.22
C GLY A 43 -13.39 8.98 -8.95
N TRP A 44 -14.63 8.62 -8.90
CA TRP A 44 -15.73 9.39 -9.47
C TRP A 44 -16.15 10.52 -8.52
N LEU A 45 -17.41 10.78 -8.44
CA LEU A 45 -17.98 11.87 -7.62
C LEU A 45 -17.78 11.67 -6.10
N TRP A 46 -17.53 10.46 -5.65
CA TRP A 46 -17.25 10.16 -4.24
C TRP A 46 -15.83 10.51 -3.81
N MET A 47 -14.97 10.88 -4.75
CA MET A 47 -13.62 11.36 -4.51
C MET A 47 -13.54 12.86 -4.79
N PRO A 48 -13.97 13.72 -3.87
CA PRO A 48 -14.09 15.16 -4.11
C PRO A 48 -12.75 15.85 -4.41
N TRP A 49 -11.61 15.32 -3.93
CA TRP A 49 -10.28 15.87 -4.24
C TRP A 49 -9.86 15.73 -5.70
N ILE A 50 -10.40 14.80 -6.47
CA ILE A 50 -10.18 14.78 -7.93
C ILE A 50 -10.65 16.09 -8.60
N ARG A 51 -11.60 16.79 -7.97
CA ARG A 51 -12.03 18.10 -8.41
C ARG A 51 -11.05 19.20 -8.03
N ASP A 52 -10.24 18.95 -6.99
CA ASP A 52 -9.33 19.92 -6.41
C ASP A 52 -7.91 19.82 -7.00
N PHE A 53 -7.60 18.77 -7.77
CA PHE A 53 -6.46 18.83 -8.69
C PHE A 53 -6.76 19.94 -9.69
N GLY A 54 -6.07 21.07 -9.52
CA GLY A 54 -6.33 22.27 -10.29
C GLY A 54 -6.19 22.03 -11.79
N PRO A 55 -6.81 22.88 -12.60
CA PRO A 55 -6.62 22.85 -14.06
C PRO A 55 -5.16 23.02 -14.46
N GLU A 56 -4.30 23.46 -13.56
CA GLU A 56 -2.88 23.67 -13.74
C GLU A 56 -2.09 22.39 -13.96
N GLU A 57 -2.53 21.25 -13.41
CA GLU A 57 -1.83 19.97 -13.55
C GLU A 57 -2.18 19.22 -14.84
N GLY A 58 -3.24 19.60 -15.53
CA GLY A 58 -3.62 19.04 -16.84
C GLY A 58 -4.14 17.60 -16.84
N TYR A 59 -4.22 16.93 -15.68
CA TYR A 59 -4.74 15.57 -15.56
C TYR A 59 -5.59 15.37 -14.30
N ARG A 60 -6.34 14.27 -14.26
CA ARG A 60 -7.14 13.88 -13.11
C ARG A 60 -6.98 12.40 -12.83
N GLY A 61 -6.51 12.08 -11.62
CA GLY A 61 -6.14 10.72 -11.23
C GLY A 61 -4.86 10.26 -11.94
N ILE A 62 -4.27 9.22 -11.41
CA ILE A 62 -3.05 8.61 -11.92
C ILE A 62 -3.23 7.09 -12.00
N LEU A 63 -2.35 6.44 -12.72
CA LEU A 63 -2.28 4.98 -12.69
C LEU A 63 -1.39 4.52 -11.54
N ASP A 64 -1.79 3.41 -10.94
CA ASP A 64 -0.98 2.69 -9.97
C ASP A 64 0.33 2.17 -10.59
N VAL A 65 1.29 1.91 -9.73
CA VAL A 65 2.47 1.14 -10.10
C VAL A 65 2.08 -0.27 -10.54
N SER A 66 2.78 -0.79 -11.55
CA SER A 66 2.51 -2.15 -12.03
C SER A 66 2.77 -3.18 -10.92
N ARG A 67 1.76 -3.96 -10.58
CA ARG A 67 1.81 -5.05 -9.60
C ARG A 67 1.96 -6.39 -10.27
N VAL A 68 2.75 -7.25 -9.66
CA VAL A 68 2.85 -8.68 -10.01
C VAL A 68 2.05 -9.47 -9.00
N TRP A 69 1.10 -10.26 -9.48
CA TRP A 69 0.26 -11.11 -8.67
C TRP A 69 0.82 -12.52 -8.58
N TYR A 70 0.77 -13.12 -7.40
CA TYR A 70 1.19 -14.49 -7.15
C TYR A 70 0.33 -15.12 -6.06
N LEU A 71 0.40 -16.43 -5.91
CA LEU A 71 -0.18 -17.13 -4.78
C LEU A 71 0.93 -17.49 -3.80
N ASP A 72 0.71 -17.24 -2.52
CA ASP A 72 1.60 -17.73 -1.46
C ASP A 72 1.41 -19.24 -1.23
N ASP A 73 2.18 -19.82 -0.30
CA ASP A 73 2.13 -21.23 0.05
C ASP A 73 0.77 -21.66 0.63
N ASN A 74 0.00 -20.72 1.16
CA ASN A 74 -1.36 -20.91 1.65
C ASN A 74 -2.43 -20.65 0.59
N ARG A 75 -2.02 -20.46 -0.68
CA ARG A 75 -2.88 -20.15 -1.82
C ARG A 75 -3.62 -18.81 -1.71
N ARG A 76 -3.12 -17.88 -0.90
CA ARG A 76 -3.66 -16.53 -0.83
C ARG A 76 -3.09 -15.70 -1.97
N LEU A 77 -3.95 -14.88 -2.57
CA LEU A 77 -3.54 -13.97 -3.65
C LEU A 77 -2.76 -12.80 -3.05
N CYS A 78 -1.55 -12.63 -3.52
CA CYS A 78 -0.57 -11.66 -3.06
C CYS A 78 -0.12 -10.78 -4.21
N ALA A 79 0.43 -9.62 -3.89
CA ALA A 79 1.01 -8.74 -4.90
C ALA A 79 2.35 -8.15 -4.42
N LYS A 80 3.21 -7.87 -5.38
CA LYS A 80 4.45 -7.11 -5.18
C LYS A 80 4.62 -6.08 -6.30
N VAL A 81 5.44 -5.07 -6.08
CA VAL A 81 5.88 -4.18 -7.16
C VAL A 81 6.72 -4.98 -8.15
N ALA A 82 6.53 -4.74 -9.44
CA ALA A 82 7.34 -5.40 -10.47
C ALA A 82 8.83 -5.07 -10.28
N ASP A 83 9.68 -6.10 -10.33
CA ASP A 83 11.11 -5.97 -10.00
C ASP A 83 11.82 -4.90 -10.85
N LYS A 84 11.45 -4.75 -12.12
CA LYS A 84 11.99 -3.70 -12.99
C LYS A 84 11.60 -2.29 -12.54
N VAL A 85 10.40 -2.12 -12.00
CA VAL A 85 9.95 -0.83 -11.45
C VAL A 85 10.73 -0.52 -10.19
N LYS A 86 10.87 -1.51 -9.31
CA LYS A 86 11.64 -1.38 -8.07
C LYS A 86 13.10 -1.01 -8.33
N ALA A 87 13.71 -1.56 -9.39
CA ALA A 87 15.09 -1.28 -9.76
C ALA A 87 15.36 0.17 -10.22
N GLU A 88 14.33 0.87 -10.71
CA GLU A 88 14.44 2.27 -11.15
C GLU A 88 14.20 3.27 -10.00
N MET A 89 13.87 2.79 -8.81
CA MET A 89 13.57 3.65 -7.67
C MET A 89 14.78 3.83 -6.77
N LYS A 90 14.82 4.98 -6.10
CA LYS A 90 15.78 5.20 -5.03
C LYS A 90 15.39 4.37 -3.82
N LEU A 91 16.25 3.46 -3.41
CA LEU A 91 15.99 2.52 -2.32
C LEU A 91 16.54 3.03 -0.98
N PHE A 92 15.70 3.03 0.04
CA PHE A 92 16.07 3.18 1.44
C PHE A 92 15.67 1.91 2.18
N SER A 93 16.64 1.19 2.72
CA SER A 93 16.39 -0.03 3.50
C SER A 93 16.76 0.17 4.95
N ARG A 94 15.88 -0.25 5.85
CA ARG A 94 16.06 -0.14 7.30
C ARG A 94 15.63 -1.42 7.99
N THR A 95 16.31 -1.74 9.09
CA THR A 95 15.93 -2.84 9.96
C THR A 95 15.12 -2.30 11.14
N LEU A 96 13.96 -2.91 11.37
CA LEU A 96 13.13 -2.61 12.53
C LEU A 96 13.77 -3.27 13.77
N GLU A 97 14.23 -2.46 14.69
CA GLU A 97 14.78 -2.92 15.96
C GLU A 97 13.83 -2.61 17.11
N LYS A 98 13.88 -3.40 18.16
CA LYS A 98 13.13 -3.09 19.40
C LYS A 98 13.59 -1.73 19.91
N HIS A 99 12.62 -0.83 20.18
CA HIS A 99 12.86 0.57 20.59
C HIS A 99 13.51 1.47 19.52
N TRP A 100 13.24 1.21 18.25
CA TRP A 100 13.64 2.12 17.19
C TRP A 100 13.02 3.51 17.39
N THR A 101 13.87 4.52 17.52
CA THR A 101 13.45 5.89 17.87
C THR A 101 13.19 6.77 16.66
N GLY A 102 13.16 6.18 15.50
CA GLY A 102 12.83 6.90 14.28
C GLY A 102 14.05 7.47 13.56
N GLU A 103 13.96 7.46 12.27
CA GLU A 103 14.88 8.09 11.34
C GLU A 103 14.08 8.96 10.38
N ASN A 104 14.62 10.10 10.06
CA ASN A 104 13.99 11.01 9.13
C ASN A 104 14.60 10.80 7.74
N ILE A 105 13.80 10.36 6.78
CA ILE A 105 14.19 10.35 5.37
C ILE A 105 13.78 11.71 4.79
N PRO A 106 14.74 12.54 4.34
CA PRO A 106 14.40 13.85 3.82
C PRO A 106 13.59 13.76 2.53
N PRO A 107 12.83 14.80 2.18
CA PRO A 107 12.05 14.86 0.95
C PRO A 107 12.89 14.52 -0.27
N GLN A 108 12.33 13.78 -1.20
CA GLN A 108 12.96 13.37 -2.45
C GLN A 108 12.16 13.92 -3.62
N SER A 109 12.85 14.26 -4.71
CA SER A 109 12.24 14.69 -5.97
C SER A 109 11.93 13.54 -6.93
N GLU A 110 12.45 12.36 -6.64
CA GLU A 110 12.30 11.15 -7.46
C GLU A 110 11.49 10.09 -6.70
N PRO A 111 10.86 9.14 -7.39
CA PRO A 111 10.19 8.02 -6.74
C PRO A 111 11.12 7.25 -5.79
N VAL A 112 10.60 6.93 -4.63
CA VAL A 112 11.36 6.30 -3.54
C VAL A 112 10.67 5.01 -3.11
N MET A 113 11.49 3.99 -2.87
CA MET A 113 11.09 2.78 -2.16
C MET A 113 11.74 2.77 -0.78
N VAL A 114 10.94 2.66 0.26
CA VAL A 114 11.39 2.44 1.63
C VAL A 114 11.08 1.00 2.01
N GLU A 115 12.11 0.22 2.27
CA GLU A 115 11.98 -1.14 2.78
C GLU A 115 12.26 -1.16 4.29
N LEU A 116 11.30 -1.63 5.05
CA LEU A 116 11.44 -1.85 6.48
C LEU A 116 11.39 -3.36 6.73
N LYS A 117 12.47 -3.91 7.30
CA LYS A 117 12.61 -5.34 7.59
C LYS A 117 12.80 -5.57 9.05
N GLY A 118 12.09 -6.53 9.61
CA GLY A 118 12.23 -6.90 11.00
C GLY A 118 10.93 -7.37 11.62
N LYS A 119 10.93 -7.38 12.94
CA LYS A 119 9.80 -7.89 13.71
C LYS A 119 8.81 -6.80 14.02
N LEU A 120 7.53 -7.02 13.70
CA LEU A 120 6.46 -6.12 14.12
C LEU A 120 6.34 -6.11 15.65
N PRO A 121 5.86 -4.98 16.21
CA PRO A 121 5.74 -4.84 17.67
C PRO A 121 4.83 -5.88 18.29
N GLY A 122 5.12 -6.22 19.54
CA GLY A 122 4.32 -7.10 20.39
C GLY A 122 4.10 -6.49 21.76
N ASP A 123 3.50 -7.23 22.67
CA ASP A 123 3.37 -6.84 24.08
C ASP A 123 2.72 -5.46 24.34
N GLY A 124 1.78 -5.05 23.49
CA GLY A 124 1.12 -3.76 23.62
C GLY A 124 1.88 -2.57 23.04
N GLU A 125 2.97 -2.81 22.33
CA GLU A 125 3.74 -1.75 21.66
C GLU A 125 3.09 -1.31 20.34
N LEU A 126 3.48 -0.11 19.90
CA LEU A 126 3.06 0.50 18.63
C LEU A 126 4.28 0.75 17.74
N LEU A 127 4.15 0.47 16.44
CA LEU A 127 5.03 1.00 15.41
C LEU A 127 4.25 2.00 14.57
N CYS A 128 4.65 3.26 14.56
CA CYS A 128 4.03 4.27 13.72
C CYS A 128 5.03 4.83 12.70
N ILE A 129 4.57 4.97 11.46
CA ILE A 129 5.30 5.51 10.33
C ILE A 129 4.55 6.75 9.87
N ASP A 130 5.20 7.90 9.93
CA ASP A 130 4.64 9.16 9.45
C ASP A 130 5.17 9.48 8.05
N LEU A 131 4.26 9.65 7.11
CA LEU A 131 4.52 10.23 5.80
C LEU A 131 4.06 11.69 5.85
N TYR A 132 4.96 12.64 5.59
CA TYR A 132 4.65 14.05 5.70
C TYR A 132 5.24 14.85 4.53
N ASP A 133 4.59 15.94 4.21
CA ASP A 133 5.10 16.96 3.27
C ASP A 133 5.79 18.12 4.01
N THR A 134 6.23 19.13 3.25
CA THR A 134 6.89 20.31 3.79
C THR A 134 5.99 21.16 4.68
N ASP A 135 4.66 21.05 4.52
CA ASP A 135 3.66 21.80 5.28
C ASP A 135 3.19 21.04 6.53
N ARG A 136 3.79 19.90 6.83
CA ARG A 136 3.46 19.02 7.96
C ARG A 136 2.11 18.32 7.87
N HIS A 137 1.56 18.20 6.68
CA HIS A 137 0.45 17.29 6.44
C HIS A 137 0.95 15.87 6.60
N THR A 138 0.26 15.07 7.39
CA THR A 138 0.76 13.75 7.78
C THR A 138 -0.28 12.69 7.50
N VAL A 139 0.17 11.61 6.89
CA VAL A 139 -0.53 10.32 6.93
C VAL A 139 0.25 9.42 7.85
N THR A 140 -0.40 8.89 8.88
CA THR A 140 0.22 8.01 9.86
C THR A 140 -0.23 6.59 9.63
N ILE A 141 0.72 5.67 9.50
CA ILE A 141 0.50 4.23 9.45
C ILE A 141 0.94 3.68 10.79
N CYS A 142 0.03 3.05 11.54
CA CYS A 142 0.33 2.45 12.84
C CYS A 142 -0.01 0.97 12.86
N PHE A 143 0.93 0.16 13.33
CA PHE A 143 0.73 -1.23 13.70
C PHE A 143 0.54 -1.29 15.21
N ASP A 144 -0.64 -1.71 15.63
CA ASP A 144 -1.05 -1.79 17.04
C ASP A 144 -1.13 -3.26 17.48
N SER A 145 -0.18 -3.68 18.30
CA SER A 145 -0.13 -5.05 18.78
C SER A 145 -1.24 -5.39 19.77
N SER A 146 -1.75 -4.40 20.52
CA SER A 146 -2.83 -4.62 21.48
C SER A 146 -4.15 -4.99 20.79
N ASN A 147 -4.45 -4.31 19.70
CA ASN A 147 -5.67 -4.51 18.92
C ASN A 147 -5.50 -5.49 17.76
N LYS A 148 -4.25 -5.89 17.46
CA LYS A 148 -3.89 -6.69 16.28
C LYS A 148 -4.41 -6.06 14.99
N GLU A 149 -4.16 -4.78 14.84
CA GLU A 149 -4.63 -3.96 13.75
C GLU A 149 -3.51 -3.10 13.17
N MET A 150 -3.58 -2.88 11.88
CA MET A 150 -2.87 -1.80 11.22
C MET A 150 -3.87 -0.70 10.88
N THR A 151 -3.54 0.52 11.19
CA THR A 151 -4.36 1.68 10.85
C THR A 151 -3.61 2.63 9.94
N VAL A 152 -4.35 3.22 8.99
CA VAL A 152 -3.86 4.35 8.19
C VAL A 152 -4.74 5.55 8.50
N ASN A 153 -4.14 6.56 9.11
CA ASN A 153 -4.83 7.75 9.57
C ASN A 153 -4.51 8.94 8.66
N TYR A 154 -5.54 9.44 7.99
CA TYR A 154 -5.48 10.58 7.06
C TYR A 154 -5.94 11.90 7.66
N ASN A 155 -6.29 11.93 8.93
CA ASN A 155 -6.93 13.11 9.55
C ASN A 155 -6.05 14.36 9.52
N ARG A 156 -4.75 14.21 9.31
CA ARG A 156 -3.80 15.30 9.20
C ARG A 156 -3.34 15.57 7.77
N ALA A 157 -3.75 14.75 6.82
CA ALA A 157 -3.48 15.01 5.41
C ALA A 157 -4.53 16.00 4.88
N ASP A 158 -4.10 17.09 4.28
CA ASP A 158 -4.92 18.25 3.95
C ASP A 158 -6.23 17.85 3.26
N ARG A 159 -6.17 17.33 2.06
CA ARG A 159 -7.36 17.01 1.27
C ARG A 159 -7.95 15.63 1.57
N ALA A 160 -7.14 14.75 2.15
CA ALA A 160 -7.52 13.38 2.48
C ALA A 160 -8.18 13.22 3.86
N SER A 161 -8.23 14.27 4.67
CA SER A 161 -8.82 14.23 6.02
C SER A 161 -10.27 13.73 6.08
N ARG A 162 -11.00 13.80 4.97
CA ARG A 162 -12.38 13.30 4.85
C ARG A 162 -12.49 11.78 4.91
N TYR A 163 -11.39 11.05 4.78
CA TYR A 163 -11.40 9.58 4.81
C TYR A 163 -11.21 9.01 6.19
N GLY A 164 -10.79 9.83 7.12
CA GLY A 164 -10.62 9.45 8.50
C GLY A 164 -9.53 8.39 8.68
N ILE A 165 -9.91 7.27 9.27
CA ILE A 165 -9.02 6.16 9.59
C ILE A 165 -9.48 4.92 8.82
N ARG A 166 -8.51 4.23 8.21
CA ARG A 166 -8.69 2.88 7.66
C ARG A 166 -8.04 1.90 8.61
N THR A 167 -8.77 0.83 8.94
CA THR A 167 -8.28 -0.22 9.83
C THR A 167 -8.29 -1.55 9.11
N VAL A 168 -7.20 -2.28 9.24
CA VAL A 168 -7.00 -3.61 8.65
C VAL A 168 -6.55 -4.55 9.76
N PRO A 169 -7.17 -5.73 9.91
CA PRO A 169 -6.70 -6.74 10.83
C PRO A 169 -5.25 -7.14 10.51
N CYS A 170 -4.42 -7.24 11.54
CA CYS A 170 -3.01 -7.58 11.44
C CYS A 170 -2.70 -8.81 12.31
N GLU A 171 -2.69 -9.98 11.70
CA GLU A 171 -2.37 -11.25 12.39
C GLU A 171 -0.86 -11.52 12.51
N MET A 172 -0.04 -10.60 11.94
CA MET A 172 1.42 -10.79 11.81
C MET A 172 2.22 -10.12 12.93
N MET A 173 1.55 -9.61 13.97
CA MET A 173 2.24 -9.05 15.12
C MET A 173 3.23 -10.06 15.72
N GLU A 174 4.38 -9.55 16.16
CA GLU A 174 5.49 -10.34 16.69
C GLU A 174 6.21 -11.24 15.69
N LYS A 175 5.85 -11.21 14.41
CA LYS A 175 6.51 -11.97 13.36
C LYS A 175 7.49 -11.11 12.58
N GLU A 176 8.50 -11.76 12.02
CA GLU A 176 9.36 -11.13 11.02
C GLU A 176 8.52 -10.77 9.81
N THR A 177 8.69 -9.56 9.32
CA THR A 177 7.94 -9.03 8.19
C THR A 177 8.77 -8.06 7.36
N ASP A 178 8.39 -7.93 6.11
CA ASP A 178 8.87 -6.91 5.21
C ASP A 178 7.73 -5.93 4.92
N ILE A 179 8.00 -4.64 5.10
CA ILE A 179 7.09 -3.56 4.75
C ILE A 179 7.76 -2.74 3.66
N ASP A 180 7.16 -2.69 2.50
CA ASP A 180 7.61 -1.85 1.39
C ASP A 180 6.67 -0.64 1.27
N ILE A 181 7.23 0.57 1.31
CA ILE A 181 6.49 1.81 1.08
C ILE A 181 7.06 2.48 -0.16
N LEU A 182 6.25 2.53 -1.20
CA LEU A 182 6.58 3.25 -2.41
C LEU A 182 5.96 4.63 -2.34
N ILE A 183 6.76 5.67 -2.56
CA ILE A 183 6.33 7.06 -2.56
C ILE A 183 6.67 7.64 -3.93
N ASP A 184 5.66 8.16 -4.62
CA ASP A 184 5.79 8.79 -5.92
C ASP A 184 4.93 10.06 -5.97
N GLY A 185 5.59 11.21 -5.89
CA GLY A 185 4.90 12.50 -5.83
C GLY A 185 3.89 12.55 -4.68
N ASN A 186 2.62 12.70 -5.04
CA ASN A 186 1.51 12.83 -4.10
C ASN A 186 0.84 11.49 -3.74
N THR A 187 1.46 10.38 -4.10
CA THR A 187 0.90 9.04 -3.82
C THR A 187 1.85 8.19 -3.05
N PHE A 188 1.31 7.26 -2.29
CA PHE A 188 2.09 6.19 -1.73
C PHE A 188 1.36 4.84 -1.84
N THR A 189 2.14 3.79 -1.93
CA THR A 189 1.68 2.40 -1.89
C THR A 189 2.36 1.72 -0.73
N LEU A 190 1.59 1.18 0.19
CA LEU A 190 2.09 0.32 1.25
C LEU A 190 1.87 -1.14 0.83
N LEU A 191 2.94 -1.90 0.76
CA LEU A 191 2.94 -3.33 0.55
C LEU A 191 3.41 -3.99 1.84
N TRP A 192 2.55 -4.77 2.43
CA TRP A 192 2.86 -5.49 3.64
C TRP A 192 2.24 -6.88 3.57
N GLU A 193 3.07 -7.89 3.57
CA GLU A 193 2.77 -9.33 3.63
C GLU A 193 1.46 -9.82 3.01
N LEU A 194 0.99 -9.39 1.90
CA LEU A 194 -0.28 -9.81 1.29
C LEU A 194 -1.41 -8.77 1.35
N SER A 195 -1.24 -7.72 2.11
CA SER A 195 -2.22 -6.62 2.17
C SER A 195 -1.65 -5.43 1.44
N LEU A 196 -2.42 -4.88 0.53
CA LEU A 196 -2.10 -3.67 -0.20
C LEU A 196 -2.95 -2.54 0.33
N ILE A 197 -2.32 -1.42 0.61
CA ILE A 197 -3.01 -0.18 0.93
C ILE A 197 -2.50 0.88 -0.02
N HIS A 198 -3.44 1.45 -0.76
CA HIS A 198 -3.18 2.47 -1.74
C HIS A 198 -3.84 3.78 -1.38
N ILE A 199 -3.10 4.84 -1.59
CA ILE A 199 -3.56 6.19 -1.28
C ILE A 199 -3.02 7.17 -2.30
#